data_72235e9b1e9799ed30b69b62961fa006
#
_entry.id   72235e9b1e9799ed30b69b62961fa006
#
_cell.length_a   1.000
_cell.length_b   1.000
_cell.length_c   1.000
_cell.angle_alpha   90.00
_cell.angle_beta   90.00
_cell.angle_gamma   90.00
#
_symmetry.space_group_name_H-M   'P 1'
#
loop_
_entity.id
_entity.type
_entity.pdbx_description
1 polymer ?
#
loop_
_entity_poly.entity_id
_entity_poly.type
_entity_poly.pdbx_seq_one_letter_code
_entity_poly.pdbx_strand_id
1 'polypeptide(L)' 'MARSKPGPVERLLTVAEVAELLGTTARFPRRLIAERRITFVRVGRHVRIPESAVRDFIAAGLVEPVGTRWRGGKVVA' A
#
# COMPACT_ATOMS: atom_id res chain seq x y z
N MET A 1 -3.26 -10.69 -23.46
CA MET A 1 -3.22 -10.79 -22.87
C MET A 1 -2.97 -11.15 -22.12
N ALA A 2 -2.92 -11.24 -21.98
CA ALA A 2 -2.85 -11.58 -21.34
C ALA A 2 -2.71 -11.65 -20.42
N ARG A 3 -2.71 -11.60 -19.99
CA ARG A 3 -2.60 -11.63 -19.14
C ARG A 3 -2.71 -12.18 -18.37
N SER A 4 -2.70 -12.21 -17.97
CA SER A 4 -2.90 -12.79 -17.38
C SER A 4 -3.46 -13.26 -16.54
N LYS A 5 -3.68 -13.14 -15.76
CA LYS A 5 -4.18 -13.66 -14.91
C LYS A 5 -5.03 -13.62 -14.29
N PRO A 6 -5.33 -14.08 -14.17
CA PRO A 6 -6.49 -13.87 -13.67
C PRO A 6 -6.76 -14.24 -12.38
N GLY A 7 -6.93 -13.73 -11.62
CA GLY A 7 -7.41 -13.97 -10.35
C GLY A 7 -8.71 -13.25 -10.22
N PRO A 8 -9.34 -13.27 -9.08
CA PRO A 8 -10.58 -12.58 -8.87
C PRO A 8 -10.35 -11.08 -9.00
N VAL A 9 -11.38 -10.41 -9.45
CA VAL A 9 -11.32 -8.96 -9.54
C VAL A 9 -11.24 -8.40 -8.12
N GLU A 10 -10.19 -7.69 -7.86
CA GLU A 10 -10.02 -7.16 -6.52
C GLU A 10 -10.59 -5.74 -6.42
N ARG A 11 -10.79 -5.33 -5.20
CA ARG A 11 -11.31 -4.01 -4.94
C ARG A 11 -10.29 -2.94 -5.32
N LEU A 12 -10.78 -1.89 -5.94
CA LEU A 12 -9.94 -0.75 -6.28
C LEU A 12 -10.26 0.38 -5.31
N LEU A 13 -9.24 0.94 -4.72
CA LEU A 13 -9.40 1.93 -3.67
C LEU A 13 -9.12 3.32 -4.18
N THR A 14 -9.82 4.29 -3.62
CA THR A 14 -9.53 5.68 -3.92
C THR A 14 -8.31 6.12 -3.12
N VAL A 15 -7.76 7.27 -3.52
CA VAL A 15 -6.65 7.84 -2.79
C VAL A 15 -7.04 8.11 -1.33
N ALA A 16 -8.27 8.58 -1.12
CA ALA A 16 -8.73 8.86 0.22
C ALA A 16 -8.83 7.59 1.06
N GLU A 17 -9.31 6.52 0.44
CA GLU A 17 -9.41 5.25 1.16
C GLU A 17 -8.05 4.69 1.53
N VAL A 18 -7.09 4.82 0.62
CA VAL A 18 -5.74 4.36 0.90
C VAL A 18 -5.13 5.18 2.03
N ALA A 19 -5.35 6.50 2.02
CA ALA A 19 -4.85 7.35 3.09
C ALA A 19 -5.41 6.90 4.43
N GLU A 20 -6.69 6.56 4.46
CA GLU A 20 -7.32 6.08 5.67
C GLU A 20 -6.70 4.78 6.17
N LEU A 21 -6.48 3.85 5.25
CA LEU A 21 -5.88 2.57 5.60
C LEU A 21 -4.47 2.74 6.12
N LEU A 22 -3.74 3.69 5.58
CA LEU A 22 -2.36 3.92 5.99
C LEU A 22 -2.25 4.87 7.19
N GLY A 23 -3.37 5.45 7.59
CA GLY A 23 -3.36 6.38 8.71
C GLY A 23 -2.66 7.69 8.37
N THR A 24 -2.75 8.11 7.11
CA THR A 24 -2.09 9.34 6.66
C THR A 24 -3.11 10.25 6.00
N THR A 25 -2.64 11.41 5.56
CA THR A 25 -3.48 12.28 4.74
C THR A 25 -3.36 11.83 3.29
N ALA A 26 -4.28 12.31 2.46
CA ALA A 26 -4.28 11.96 1.05
C ALA A 26 -3.02 12.42 0.32
N ARG A 27 -2.30 13.34 0.90
CA ARG A 27 -1.05 13.82 0.30
C ARG A 27 -0.03 12.71 0.14
N PHE A 28 0.02 11.81 1.12
CA PHE A 28 1.01 10.73 1.07
C PHE A 28 0.74 9.74 -0.07
N PRO A 29 -0.45 9.16 -0.20
CA PRO A 29 -0.68 8.28 -1.35
C PRO A 29 -0.52 8.99 -2.69
N ARG A 30 -0.87 10.27 -2.76
CA ARG A 30 -0.67 11.01 -4.00
C ARG A 30 0.80 11.12 -4.35
N ARG A 31 1.65 11.28 -3.35
CA ARG A 31 3.08 11.31 -3.57
C ARG A 31 3.59 9.97 -4.05
N LEU A 32 3.09 8.88 -3.46
CA LEU A 32 3.50 7.54 -3.89
C LEU A 32 3.17 7.31 -5.35
N ILE A 33 2.01 7.78 -5.78
CA ILE A 33 1.61 7.66 -7.17
C ILE A 33 2.49 8.52 -8.06
N ALA A 34 2.74 9.75 -7.66
CA ALA A 34 3.55 10.67 -8.45
C ALA A 34 4.97 10.14 -8.61
N GLU A 35 5.48 9.49 -7.59
CA GLU A 35 6.83 8.95 -7.61
C GLU A 35 6.88 7.51 -8.11
N ARG A 36 5.75 7.01 -8.54
CA ARG A 36 5.65 5.64 -9.06
C ARG A 36 6.13 4.60 -8.07
N ARG A 37 5.84 4.81 -6.80
CA ARG A 37 6.26 3.90 -5.75
C ARG A 37 5.19 2.93 -5.34
N ILE A 38 4.01 3.04 -5.91
CA ILE A 38 2.93 2.11 -5.66
C ILE A 38 2.20 1.86 -6.97
N THR A 39 1.77 0.64 -7.18
CA THR A 39 1.03 0.29 -8.38
C THR A 39 -0.34 0.95 -8.34
N PHE A 40 -0.75 1.53 -9.43
CA PHE A 40 -2.08 2.12 -9.50
C PHE A 40 -2.67 1.89 -10.89
N VAL A 41 -3.97 2.07 -10.97
CA VAL A 41 -4.73 1.86 -12.19
C VAL A 41 -5.45 3.15 -12.55
N ARG A 42 -5.44 3.48 -13.81
CA ARG A 42 -6.20 4.61 -14.29
C ARG A 42 -7.52 4.11 -14.85
N VAL A 43 -8.61 4.55 -14.26
CA VAL A 43 -9.94 4.18 -14.73
C VAL A 43 -10.57 5.46 -15.25
N GLY A 44 -10.47 5.68 -16.57
CA GLY A 44 -10.89 6.94 -17.15
C GLY A 44 -10.06 8.07 -16.58
N ARG A 45 -10.71 8.99 -15.91
CA ARG A 45 -10.02 10.13 -15.28
C ARG A 45 -9.61 9.84 -13.86
N HIS A 46 -10.03 8.72 -13.35
CA HIS A 46 -9.83 8.42 -11.94
C HIS A 46 -8.62 7.54 -11.73
N VAL A 47 -7.92 7.79 -10.63
CA VAL A 47 -6.83 6.94 -10.22
C VAL A 47 -7.34 6.04 -9.12
N ARG A 48 -7.04 4.77 -9.24
CA ARG A 48 -7.45 3.79 -8.24
C ARG A 48 -6.25 2.91 -7.89
N ILE A 49 -6.22 2.44 -6.67
CA ILE A 49 -5.12 1.62 -6.20
C ILE A 49 -5.68 0.25 -5.85
N PRO A 50 -5.19 -0.81 -6.50
CA PRO A 50 -5.66 -2.15 -6.16
C PRO A 50 -5.34 -2.48 -4.72
N GLU A 51 -6.23 -3.20 -4.09
CA GLU A 51 -6.02 -3.62 -2.71
C GLU A 51 -4.70 -4.35 -2.52
N SER A 52 -4.35 -5.19 -3.48
CA SER A 52 -3.11 -5.95 -3.40
C SER A 52 -1.89 -5.02 -3.40
N ALA A 53 -1.97 -3.92 -4.13
CA ALA A 53 -0.85 -2.97 -4.17
C ALA A 53 -0.65 -2.32 -2.80
N VAL A 54 -1.75 -2.02 -2.11
CA VAL A 54 -1.66 -1.46 -0.77
C VAL A 54 -1.08 -2.49 0.19
N ARG A 55 -1.54 -3.73 0.05
CA ARG A 55 -1.05 -4.82 0.89
C ARG A 55 0.45 -5.02 0.70
N ASP A 56 0.89 -5.00 -0.55
CA ASP A 56 2.31 -5.15 -0.86
C ASP A 56 3.14 -3.99 -0.32
N PHE A 57 2.59 -2.78 -0.42
CA PHE A 57 3.28 -1.62 0.10
C PHE A 57 3.46 -1.73 1.60
N ILE A 58 2.41 -2.13 2.30
CA ILE A 58 2.47 -2.29 3.75
C ILE A 58 3.47 -3.38 4.10
N ALA A 59 3.43 -4.49 3.38
CA ALA A 59 4.34 -5.60 3.66
C ALA A 59 5.79 -5.18 3.47
N ALA A 60 6.06 -4.38 2.45
CA ALA A 60 7.42 -3.93 2.18
C ALA A 60 7.93 -2.99 3.26
N GLY A 61 7.03 -2.30 3.93
CA GLY A 61 7.41 -1.38 4.99
C GLY A 61 7.31 -1.95 6.39
N LEU A 62 6.97 -3.24 6.47
CA LEU A 62 6.81 -3.87 7.77
C LEU A 62 8.14 -3.98 8.49
N VAL A 63 8.15 -3.50 9.72
CA VAL A 63 9.35 -3.59 10.55
C VAL A 63 9.03 -4.54 11.69
N GLU A 64 9.71 -5.66 11.69
CA GLU A 64 9.47 -6.66 12.72
C GLU A 64 10.45 -6.54 13.84
N PRO A 65 10.06 -6.93 15.06
CA PRO A 65 11.00 -6.90 16.18
C PRO A 65 12.13 -7.87 15.91
N VAL A 66 13.32 -7.43 16.15
CA VAL A 66 14.49 -8.24 15.90
C VAL A 66 14.59 -9.28 17.02
N GLY A 67 14.47 -10.56 16.63
CA GLY A 67 14.62 -11.64 17.59
C GLY A 67 13.70 -11.50 18.78
N THR A 68 12.59 -10.86 18.59
CA THR A 68 11.61 -10.63 19.63
C THR A 68 12.18 -10.00 20.86
N ARG A 69 13.28 -9.32 20.69
CA ARG A 69 13.98 -8.78 21.82
C ARG A 69 13.46 -7.41 22.22
N TRP A 70 13.17 -7.27 23.48
CA TRP A 70 12.68 -6.02 24.03
C TRP A 70 13.55 -5.57 25.18
N ARG A 71 13.77 -4.28 25.28
CA ARG A 71 14.48 -3.75 26.40
C ARG A 71 13.77 -2.54 26.89
N GLY A 72 13.37 -2.58 28.16
CA GLY A 72 12.63 -1.48 28.74
C GLY A 72 11.39 -1.13 27.94
N GLY A 73 10.74 -2.13 27.38
CA GLY A 73 9.54 -1.91 26.59
C GLY A 73 9.79 -1.40 25.20
N LYS A 74 11.03 -1.39 24.77
CA LYS A 74 11.36 -0.93 23.43
C LYS A 74 11.92 -2.04 22.60
N VAL A 75 11.64 -1.98 21.29
CA VAL A 75 12.24 -2.91 20.38
C VAL A 75 13.68 -2.50 20.17
N VAL A 76 14.56 -3.46 20.30
CA VAL A 76 15.97 -3.24 20.04
C VAL A 76 16.24 -3.69 18.62
N ALA A 77 16.62 -2.76 17.77
CA ALA A 77 16.87 -3.08 16.37
C ALA A 77 18.32 -3.46 16.15
#